data_4a0d39e9b5b8b25aed1b746e0dc981bc
#
_entry.id   4a0d39e9b5b8b25aed1b746e0dc981bc
#
_cell.length_a   1.000
_cell.length_b   1.000
_cell.length_c   1.000
_cell.angle_alpha   90.00
_cell.angle_beta   90.00
_cell.angle_gamma   90.00
#
_symmetry.space_group_name_H-M   'P 1'
#
loop_
_entity.id
_entity.type
_entity.pdbx_description
1 polymer ?
#
loop_
_entity_poly.entity_id
_entity_poly.type
_entity_poly.pdbx_seq_one_letter_code
_entity_poly.pdbx_strand_id
1 'polypeptide(L)'
;MRLLSTATALLLLTSCGLDQFENELNPIDDTSVWEADADTEADADGDADVDKETIEIASITPAYGTTGGGTELTIIGGPFDNTATVRFGGNAGLVQSAQTNVLQVVTPSLPSAGQVDVEVTTNTGYGALTAGFTVLQDGTGLAGSFGEMAWENYVGGYWSSGSPPTPEGWVSVGLLSPDDFSYTEFWSPSMGSCGNNYTYQGNAQLIDIGDSNVVLSSGSANISLNWDSNYGQWCSGNSCEATTNIGSLASNDYRSSSSYELTSVNPTNGWPEFTVPEFVRTPTSISVSNPAISGSSLPLFSRTQSFNWNATDADYVIIRLWLLNASMDAIEQDITCVTPNTGYFQLPSSAWTSFPTGRIVHVLVGAVKEANGRLPSGASSKAVGINWVHGGGQTY
;
A
#
# COMPACT_ATOMS: atom_id res chain seq x y z
N MET A 1 9.69 -15.26 29.63
CA MET A 1 10.33 -13.98 29.32
C MET A 1 10.38 -13.90 27.81
N ARG A 2 9.38 -13.26 27.17
CA ARG A 2 9.39 -13.00 25.75
C ARG A 2 10.41 -11.89 25.54
N LEU A 3 11.51 -12.17 24.87
CA LEU A 3 12.35 -11.13 24.32
C LEU A 3 11.54 -10.44 23.25
N LEU A 4 11.18 -9.22 23.50
CA LEU A 4 10.46 -8.34 22.58
C LEU A 4 11.20 -8.29 21.26
N SER A 5 10.52 -8.71 20.20
CA SER A 5 10.82 -8.26 18.85
C SER A 5 10.49 -6.76 18.84
N THR A 6 11.45 -5.95 19.25
CA THR A 6 11.35 -4.51 19.10
C THR A 6 11.71 -4.15 17.67
N ALA A 7 10.76 -4.32 16.75
CA ALA A 7 10.68 -3.38 15.65
C ALA A 7 10.36 -2.04 16.33
N THR A 8 11.29 -1.12 16.27
CA THR A 8 11.26 0.15 16.97
C THR A 8 10.06 0.98 16.48
N ALA A 9 8.98 0.96 17.24
CA ALA A 9 7.97 1.99 17.21
C ALA A 9 7.90 2.58 18.60
N LEU A 10 8.16 3.84 18.70
CA LEU A 10 8.20 4.61 19.92
C LEU A 10 6.82 5.24 20.17
N LEU A 11 6.26 4.96 21.36
CA LEU A 11 5.29 5.71 22.19
C LEU A 11 3.81 5.87 21.78
N LEU A 12 3.00 5.33 22.64
CA LEU A 12 2.03 5.73 23.69
C LEU A 12 0.57 5.98 23.29
N LEU A 13 -0.28 5.14 23.83
CA LEU A 13 -1.45 5.18 24.74
C LEU A 13 -2.78 5.82 24.30
N THR A 14 -3.80 5.04 24.42
CA THR A 14 -5.11 4.92 25.13
C THR A 14 -6.33 5.34 24.30
N SER A 15 -7.31 4.60 24.23
CA SER A 15 -8.38 3.89 24.85
C SER A 15 -9.76 4.19 24.27
N CYS A 16 -10.50 3.10 23.97
CA CYS A 16 -11.91 2.81 24.29
C CYS A 16 -13.07 3.65 23.75
N GLY A 17 -14.07 2.94 23.21
CA GLY A 17 -15.46 3.32 23.18
C GLY A 17 -16.32 2.56 22.15
N LEU A 18 -17.03 1.53 22.64
CA LEU A 18 -18.10 0.81 21.95
C LEU A 18 -19.35 1.69 21.81
N ASP A 19 -20.12 1.50 20.73
CA ASP A 19 -21.53 1.17 20.84
C ASP A 19 -22.14 0.71 19.50
N GLN A 20 -22.99 -0.30 19.62
CA GLN A 20 -23.77 -0.94 18.58
C GLN A 20 -25.04 -0.16 18.24
N PHE A 21 -25.50 -0.22 17.00
CA PHE A 21 -26.94 -0.18 16.67
C PHE A 21 -27.24 -1.01 15.42
N GLU A 22 -28.11 -1.98 15.62
CA GLU A 22 -28.88 -2.69 14.60
C GLU A 22 -29.97 -1.78 14.03
N ASN A 23 -30.32 -1.89 12.74
CA ASN A 23 -31.71 -2.01 12.33
C ASN A 23 -31.96 -2.32 10.84
N GLU A 24 -32.64 -3.39 10.64
CA GLU A 24 -33.82 -3.76 9.83
C GLU A 24 -33.92 -3.33 8.35
N LEU A 25 -34.01 -4.37 7.56
CA LEU A 25 -34.47 -4.43 6.17
C LEU A 25 -36.00 -4.24 6.06
N ASN A 26 -36.43 -3.51 5.05
CA ASN A 26 -37.80 -3.61 4.55
C ASN A 26 -37.82 -3.62 3.01
N PRO A 27 -38.46 -4.59 2.36
CA PRO A 27 -38.54 -4.66 0.90
C PRO A 27 -39.76 -3.90 0.39
N ILE A 28 -39.57 -3.12 -0.66
CA ILE A 28 -40.68 -2.53 -1.43
C ILE A 28 -40.78 -3.24 -2.78
N ASP A 29 -41.86 -3.92 -2.93
CA ASP A 29 -42.42 -4.48 -4.16
C ASP A 29 -43.11 -3.35 -4.94
N ASP A 30 -42.75 -3.12 -6.20
CA ASP A 30 -43.60 -2.38 -7.12
C ASP A 30 -43.45 -2.86 -8.57
N THR A 31 -44.42 -3.64 -8.98
CA THR A 31 -44.67 -4.03 -10.36
C THR A 31 -45.57 -2.99 -11.02
N SER A 32 -45.00 -2.12 -11.84
CA SER A 32 -45.80 -1.32 -12.78
C SER A 32 -45.46 -1.67 -14.22
N VAL A 33 -46.46 -2.30 -14.84
CA VAL A 33 -46.55 -2.60 -16.27
C VAL A 33 -46.77 -1.30 -17.03
N TRP A 34 -45.89 -0.98 -17.97
CA TRP A 34 -46.14 0.11 -18.93
C TRP A 34 -46.69 -0.47 -20.22
N GLU A 35 -47.91 -0.10 -20.51
CA GLU A 35 -48.57 -0.37 -21.79
C GLU A 35 -47.96 0.52 -22.90
N ALA A 36 -47.72 -0.07 -24.06
CA ALA A 36 -47.25 0.63 -25.23
C ALA A 36 -48.44 1.35 -25.88
N ASP A 37 -48.44 2.68 -25.85
CA ASP A 37 -49.32 3.49 -26.66
C ASP A 37 -48.61 3.82 -27.99
N ALA A 38 -49.25 3.34 -29.08
CA ALA A 38 -48.80 3.59 -30.43
C ALA A 38 -49.60 4.81 -30.96
N ASP A 39 -49.03 6.00 -30.83
CA ASP A 39 -49.51 7.17 -31.57
C ASP A 39 -48.54 7.52 -32.68
N THR A 40 -48.94 7.17 -33.90
CA THR A 40 -48.37 7.66 -35.14
C THR A 40 -48.95 9.04 -35.46
N GLU A 41 -48.27 10.10 -35.05
CA GLU A 41 -48.45 11.42 -35.65
C GLU A 41 -47.19 11.81 -36.41
N ALA A 42 -47.35 11.87 -37.73
CA ALA A 42 -46.32 12.36 -38.63
C ALA A 42 -46.31 13.89 -38.60
N ASP A 43 -45.47 14.49 -37.75
CA ASP A 43 -45.14 15.91 -37.82
C ASP A 43 -44.00 16.10 -38.82
N ALA A 44 -44.41 16.70 -39.99
CA ALA A 44 -43.48 17.12 -41.02
C ALA A 44 -42.92 18.52 -40.63
N ASP A 45 -42.13 18.61 -39.61
CA ASP A 45 -41.24 19.74 -39.38
C ASP A 45 -39.83 19.35 -39.77
N GLY A 46 -39.33 19.97 -40.84
CA GLY A 46 -38.01 19.74 -41.38
C GLY A 46 -36.90 20.28 -40.47
N ASP A 47 -36.87 19.82 -39.23
CA ASP A 47 -35.71 19.95 -38.37
C ASP A 47 -34.84 18.71 -38.61
N ALA A 48 -33.74 18.93 -39.31
CA ALA A 48 -32.73 17.88 -39.47
C ALA A 48 -32.10 17.65 -38.10
N ASP A 49 -32.76 16.79 -37.29
CA ASP A 49 -32.13 16.16 -36.18
C ASP A 49 -30.95 15.35 -36.72
N VAL A 50 -29.79 15.99 -36.76
CA VAL A 50 -28.54 15.31 -37.09
C VAL A 50 -28.31 14.35 -35.96
N ASP A 51 -28.64 13.07 -36.17
CA ASP A 51 -28.32 11.99 -35.22
C ASP A 51 -26.87 12.14 -34.81
N LYS A 52 -26.66 12.68 -33.60
CA LYS A 52 -25.30 12.83 -33.05
C LYS A 52 -24.72 11.46 -32.83
N GLU A 53 -23.56 11.22 -33.41
CA GLU A 53 -22.83 9.98 -33.19
C GLU A 53 -22.54 9.79 -31.67
N THR A 54 -22.71 8.57 -31.20
CA THR A 54 -22.33 8.25 -29.82
C THR A 54 -20.82 8.17 -29.71
N ILE A 55 -20.24 9.02 -28.86
CA ILE A 55 -18.84 8.97 -28.50
C ILE A 55 -18.67 8.05 -27.28
N GLU A 56 -17.84 7.03 -27.39
CA GLU A 56 -17.48 6.19 -26.29
C GLU A 56 -16.32 6.83 -25.51
N ILE A 57 -16.40 6.85 -24.15
CA ILE A 57 -15.29 7.16 -23.26
C ILE A 57 -14.91 5.84 -22.57
N ALA A 58 -13.89 5.16 -23.10
CA ALA A 58 -13.46 3.84 -22.60
C ALA A 58 -12.62 3.96 -21.34
N SER A 59 -11.74 4.96 -21.24
CA SER A 59 -10.94 5.21 -20.04
C SER A 59 -10.41 6.63 -19.96
N ILE A 60 -10.11 7.06 -18.72
CA ILE A 60 -9.49 8.35 -18.39
C ILE A 60 -8.27 8.06 -17.49
N THR A 61 -7.11 8.61 -17.82
CA THR A 61 -5.88 8.36 -17.06
C THR A 61 -5.01 9.63 -16.96
N PRO A 62 -4.75 10.14 -15.74
CA PRO A 62 -5.40 9.78 -14.47
C PRO A 62 -6.90 10.20 -14.47
N ALA A 63 -7.74 9.41 -13.76
CA ALA A 63 -9.17 9.72 -13.60
C ALA A 63 -9.44 10.61 -12.37
N TYR A 64 -8.49 11.42 -11.98
CA TYR A 64 -8.57 12.32 -10.81
C TYR A 64 -7.65 13.52 -10.98
N GLY A 65 -7.96 14.60 -10.22
CA GLY A 65 -7.18 15.84 -10.14
C GLY A 65 -7.70 16.71 -9.00
N THR A 66 -7.13 17.90 -8.82
CA THR A 66 -7.51 18.79 -7.72
C THR A 66 -8.50 19.87 -8.14
N THR A 67 -9.16 20.49 -7.15
CA THR A 67 -10.04 21.66 -7.39
C THR A 67 -9.32 22.82 -8.08
N GLY A 68 -7.99 22.95 -7.90
CA GLY A 68 -7.17 23.94 -8.61
C GLY A 68 -7.06 23.70 -10.11
N GLY A 69 -7.34 22.47 -10.58
CA GLY A 69 -7.18 22.06 -11.96
C GLY A 69 -5.72 21.84 -12.38
N GLY A 70 -5.46 21.91 -13.68
CA GLY A 70 -4.09 21.76 -14.22
C GLY A 70 -3.60 20.31 -14.35
N THR A 71 -4.43 19.32 -14.06
CA THR A 71 -4.06 17.90 -14.24
C THR A 71 -4.08 17.56 -15.73
N GLU A 72 -2.95 17.10 -16.26
CA GLU A 72 -2.86 16.54 -17.61
C GLU A 72 -3.37 15.10 -17.61
N LEU A 73 -4.31 14.78 -18.48
CA LEU A 73 -4.90 13.46 -18.58
C LEU A 73 -5.11 13.03 -20.03
N THR A 74 -5.23 11.72 -20.20
CA THR A 74 -5.52 11.07 -21.48
C THR A 74 -6.90 10.44 -21.40
N ILE A 75 -7.76 10.76 -22.38
CA ILE A 75 -9.05 10.09 -22.59
C ILE A 75 -8.89 9.14 -23.79
N ILE A 76 -9.20 7.87 -23.58
CA ILE A 76 -9.24 6.84 -24.63
C ILE A 76 -10.70 6.53 -24.94
N GLY A 77 -11.02 6.44 -26.23
CA GLY A 77 -12.38 6.16 -26.69
C GLY A 77 -12.57 6.64 -28.13
N GLY A 78 -13.68 7.33 -28.42
CA GLY A 78 -13.92 7.95 -29.73
C GLY A 78 -15.25 7.56 -30.37
N PRO A 79 -15.46 7.95 -31.66
CA PRO A 79 -14.49 8.70 -32.47
C PRO A 79 -14.37 10.17 -32.06
N PHE A 80 -13.15 10.65 -31.91
CA PHE A 80 -12.86 12.04 -31.62
C PHE A 80 -12.33 12.76 -32.87
N ASP A 81 -12.47 14.08 -32.91
CA ASP A 81 -11.93 14.95 -33.95
C ASP A 81 -11.32 16.25 -33.33
N ASN A 82 -10.85 17.12 -34.21
CA ASN A 82 -10.24 18.39 -33.80
C ASN A 82 -11.24 19.44 -33.30
N THR A 83 -12.53 19.14 -33.30
CA THR A 83 -13.59 19.98 -32.73
C THR A 83 -13.94 19.55 -31.28
N ALA A 84 -13.31 18.48 -30.80
CA ALA A 84 -13.62 17.92 -29.50
C ALA A 84 -13.46 18.94 -28.36
N THR A 85 -14.49 19.02 -27.56
CA THR A 85 -14.52 19.75 -26.30
C THR A 85 -14.78 18.79 -25.17
N VAL A 86 -14.12 19.01 -24.02
CA VAL A 86 -14.28 18.15 -22.83
C VAL A 86 -14.76 18.99 -21.67
N ARG A 87 -15.72 18.47 -20.91
CA ARG A 87 -16.22 19.11 -19.68
C ARG A 87 -16.12 18.16 -18.51
N PHE A 88 -15.77 18.71 -17.36
CA PHE A 88 -15.70 18.03 -16.07
C PHE A 88 -16.74 18.66 -15.13
N GLY A 89 -17.84 17.96 -14.85
CA GLY A 89 -18.93 18.52 -14.05
C GLY A 89 -19.45 19.86 -14.64
N GLY A 90 -19.56 19.94 -15.96
CA GLY A 90 -19.97 21.15 -16.69
C GLY A 90 -18.87 22.19 -16.94
N ASN A 91 -17.68 22.10 -16.32
CA ASN A 91 -16.57 23.05 -16.51
C ASN A 91 -15.67 22.61 -17.66
N ALA A 92 -15.31 23.53 -18.55
CA ALA A 92 -14.57 23.22 -19.76
C ALA A 92 -13.08 22.95 -19.47
N GLY A 93 -12.60 21.77 -19.87
CA GLY A 93 -11.18 21.42 -19.90
C GLY A 93 -10.48 21.97 -21.16
N LEU A 94 -9.17 22.05 -21.11
CA LEU A 94 -8.33 22.46 -22.23
C LEU A 94 -7.89 21.22 -23.03
N VAL A 95 -8.41 21.02 -24.21
CA VAL A 95 -7.94 19.97 -25.14
C VAL A 95 -6.61 20.42 -25.76
N GLN A 96 -5.53 19.71 -25.46
CA GLN A 96 -4.20 19.97 -26.00
C GLN A 96 -3.98 19.29 -27.34
N SER A 97 -4.53 18.08 -27.50
CA SER A 97 -4.49 17.34 -28.77
C SER A 97 -5.69 16.40 -28.88
N ALA A 98 -6.16 16.22 -30.12
CA ALA A 98 -7.24 15.30 -30.46
C ALA A 98 -6.79 14.39 -31.60
N GLN A 99 -6.91 13.08 -31.37
CA GLN A 99 -6.77 12.01 -32.37
C GLN A 99 -8.02 11.16 -32.32
N THR A 100 -8.29 10.38 -33.36
CA THR A 100 -9.56 9.63 -33.49
C THR A 100 -9.92 8.82 -32.22
N ASN A 101 -8.95 8.28 -31.49
CA ASN A 101 -9.21 7.42 -30.34
C ASN A 101 -8.57 7.95 -29.03
N VAL A 102 -7.92 9.12 -29.05
CA VAL A 102 -7.19 9.66 -27.91
C VAL A 102 -7.31 11.17 -27.84
N LEU A 103 -7.69 11.68 -26.68
CA LEU A 103 -7.60 13.10 -26.33
C LEU A 103 -6.56 13.31 -25.23
N GLN A 104 -5.74 14.35 -25.38
CA GLN A 104 -4.92 14.90 -24.29
C GLN A 104 -5.59 16.17 -23.76
N VAL A 105 -5.89 16.19 -22.47
CA VAL A 105 -6.72 17.24 -21.88
C VAL A 105 -6.10 17.71 -20.57
N VAL A 106 -6.20 19.01 -20.28
CA VAL A 106 -5.89 19.60 -18.98
C VAL A 106 -7.17 19.95 -18.26
N THR A 107 -7.32 19.54 -17.02
CA THR A 107 -8.53 19.82 -16.23
C THR A 107 -8.66 21.30 -15.89
N PRO A 108 -9.88 21.84 -15.88
CA PRO A 108 -10.14 23.19 -15.40
C PRO A 108 -10.09 23.25 -13.86
N SER A 109 -10.07 24.44 -13.29
CA SER A 109 -10.42 24.61 -11.88
C SER A 109 -11.90 24.21 -11.67
N LEU A 110 -12.15 23.48 -10.57
CA LEU A 110 -13.44 22.91 -10.22
C LEU A 110 -13.93 23.46 -8.87
N PRO A 111 -15.24 23.73 -8.70
CA PRO A 111 -15.73 24.48 -7.54
C PRO A 111 -15.73 23.68 -6.23
N SER A 112 -15.72 22.35 -6.30
CA SER A 112 -15.78 21.47 -5.14
C SER A 112 -15.15 20.11 -5.41
N ALA A 113 -14.67 19.46 -4.35
CA ALA A 113 -14.25 18.06 -4.38
C ALA A 113 -15.45 17.12 -4.55
N GLY A 114 -15.22 15.93 -5.09
CA GLY A 114 -16.22 14.90 -5.34
C GLY A 114 -16.09 14.29 -6.73
N GLN A 115 -16.93 13.31 -7.01
CA GLN A 115 -17.01 12.72 -8.35
C GLN A 115 -17.80 13.63 -9.30
N VAL A 116 -17.31 13.78 -10.52
CA VAL A 116 -17.96 14.56 -11.56
C VAL A 116 -18.04 13.77 -12.87
N ASP A 117 -19.06 14.06 -13.64
CA ASP A 117 -19.21 13.49 -14.96
C ASP A 117 -18.18 14.10 -15.92
N VAL A 118 -17.72 13.30 -16.87
CA VAL A 118 -16.87 13.76 -17.96
C VAL A 118 -17.66 13.65 -19.25
N GLU A 119 -17.81 14.77 -19.92
CA GLU A 119 -18.54 14.90 -21.19
C GLU A 119 -17.58 15.24 -22.31
N VAL A 120 -17.71 14.57 -23.44
CA VAL A 120 -16.98 14.88 -24.68
C VAL A 120 -17.99 15.20 -25.76
N THR A 121 -17.81 16.33 -26.42
CA THR A 121 -18.67 16.76 -27.54
C THR A 121 -17.77 17.10 -28.72
N THR A 122 -18.16 16.62 -29.90
CA THR A 122 -17.60 17.01 -31.18
C THR A 122 -18.72 17.65 -32.02
N ASN A 123 -18.42 18.12 -33.23
CA ASN A 123 -19.45 18.63 -34.12
C ASN A 123 -20.48 17.55 -34.52
N THR A 124 -20.08 16.28 -34.54
CA THR A 124 -20.90 15.16 -34.99
C THR A 124 -21.36 14.24 -33.87
N GLY A 125 -20.76 14.32 -32.66
CA GLY A 125 -21.00 13.34 -31.61
C GLY A 125 -21.04 13.90 -30.18
N TYR A 126 -21.56 13.06 -29.27
CA TYR A 126 -21.58 13.31 -27.82
C TYR A 126 -21.36 12.00 -27.05
N GLY A 127 -20.63 12.09 -25.99
CA GLY A 127 -20.44 11.01 -25.01
C GLY A 127 -20.27 11.53 -23.60
N ALA A 128 -20.74 10.77 -22.63
CA ALA A 128 -20.57 11.09 -21.22
C ALA A 128 -20.17 9.85 -20.40
N LEU A 129 -19.28 10.03 -19.46
CA LEU A 129 -18.92 9.04 -18.46
C LEU A 129 -19.33 9.57 -17.09
N THR A 130 -20.40 8.98 -16.54
CA THR A 130 -20.92 9.36 -15.20
C THR A 130 -19.88 9.05 -14.14
N ALA A 131 -19.66 10.01 -13.21
CA ALA A 131 -18.65 9.91 -12.15
C ALA A 131 -17.24 9.55 -12.69
N GLY A 132 -16.94 9.93 -13.94
CA GLY A 132 -15.73 9.54 -14.65
C GLY A 132 -14.45 10.21 -14.16
N PHE A 133 -14.56 11.25 -13.33
CA PHE A 133 -13.40 11.95 -12.81
C PHE A 133 -13.60 12.33 -11.33
N THR A 134 -12.57 12.07 -10.51
CA THR A 134 -12.59 12.40 -9.07
C THR A 134 -11.84 13.70 -8.82
N VAL A 135 -12.52 14.67 -8.25
CA VAL A 135 -11.97 15.98 -7.88
C VAL A 135 -11.56 15.96 -6.41
N LEU A 136 -10.30 16.23 -6.14
CA LEU A 136 -9.73 16.34 -4.80
C LEU A 136 -9.71 17.83 -4.36
N GLN A 137 -9.92 18.09 -3.08
CA GLN A 137 -9.78 19.44 -2.54
C GLN A 137 -8.35 19.93 -2.69
N ASP A 138 -8.16 21.14 -3.23
CA ASP A 138 -6.84 21.76 -3.32
C ASP A 138 -6.25 21.95 -1.92
N GLY A 139 -4.97 21.57 -1.73
CA GLY A 139 -4.32 21.59 -0.43
C GLY A 139 -4.66 20.42 0.51
N THR A 140 -5.63 19.55 0.14
CA THR A 140 -5.95 18.31 0.88
C THR A 140 -5.50 17.05 0.15
N GLY A 141 -4.80 17.17 -0.98
CA GLY A 141 -4.27 16.03 -1.72
C GLY A 141 -3.26 15.26 -0.88
N LEU A 142 -3.39 13.91 -0.83
CA LEU A 142 -2.36 13.08 -0.22
C LEU A 142 -1.03 13.26 -0.95
N ALA A 143 0.03 13.58 -0.24
CA ALA A 143 1.37 13.73 -0.79
C ALA A 143 2.04 12.38 -1.07
N GLY A 144 1.49 11.31 -0.52
CA GLY A 144 1.97 9.98 -0.71
C GLY A 144 1.31 8.98 0.22
N SER A 145 1.67 7.74 0.07
CA SER A 145 1.37 6.69 1.04
C SER A 145 2.56 5.75 1.17
N PHE A 146 2.63 5.09 2.31
CA PHE A 146 3.52 3.95 2.49
C PHE A 146 2.75 2.80 3.12
N GLY A 147 3.29 1.59 2.97
CA GLY A 147 2.75 0.42 3.61
C GLY A 147 3.81 -0.62 3.85
N GLU A 148 3.61 -1.40 4.88
CA GLU A 148 4.43 -2.56 5.18
C GLU A 148 3.52 -3.72 5.56
N MET A 149 3.75 -4.88 4.94
CA MET A 149 3.10 -6.14 5.27
C MET A 149 4.17 -7.18 5.51
N ALA A 150 4.24 -7.70 6.71
CA ALA A 150 5.26 -8.67 7.09
C ALA A 150 4.65 -9.99 7.57
N TRP A 151 5.38 -11.07 7.31
CA TRP A 151 5.14 -12.38 7.87
C TRP A 151 6.42 -12.93 8.47
N GLU A 152 6.36 -13.31 9.73
CA GLU A 152 7.50 -13.76 10.51
C GLU A 152 7.42 -15.26 10.74
N ASN A 153 8.43 -16.00 10.25
CA ASN A 153 8.60 -17.42 10.47
C ASN A 153 9.73 -17.64 11.45
N TYR A 154 9.45 -18.28 12.56
CA TYR A 154 10.42 -18.59 13.58
C TYR A 154 10.92 -20.03 13.40
N VAL A 155 12.21 -20.18 13.10
CA VAL A 155 12.81 -21.48 12.80
C VAL A 155 13.96 -21.74 13.78
N GLY A 156 13.92 -22.85 14.48
CA GLY A 156 15.02 -23.38 15.30
C GLY A 156 15.70 -22.43 16.30
N GLY A 157 16.57 -22.98 17.11
CA GLY A 157 17.66 -22.32 17.81
C GLY A 157 17.36 -21.77 19.19
N TYR A 158 17.01 -20.59 19.37
CA TYR A 158 17.21 -19.79 20.57
C TYR A 158 15.87 -19.31 21.20
N TRP A 159 15.06 -20.17 21.70
CA TRP A 159 13.82 -19.72 22.34
C TRP A 159 13.83 -20.12 23.83
N SER A 160 13.62 -19.18 24.71
CA SER A 160 13.59 -19.42 26.17
C SER A 160 12.51 -20.42 26.57
N SER A 161 11.50 -20.63 25.72
CA SER A 161 10.45 -21.62 25.90
C SER A 161 10.82 -23.01 25.37
N GLY A 162 11.99 -23.19 24.75
CA GLY A 162 12.42 -24.44 24.13
C GLY A 162 11.78 -24.78 22.80
N SER A 163 10.84 -23.95 22.34
CA SER A 163 10.19 -24.08 21.02
C SER A 163 10.06 -22.70 20.36
N PRO A 164 10.20 -22.64 19.02
CA PRO A 164 9.99 -21.37 18.33
C PRO A 164 8.52 -20.92 18.49
N PRO A 165 8.27 -19.60 18.49
CA PRO A 165 6.92 -19.05 18.40
C PRO A 165 6.16 -19.55 17.16
N THR A 166 4.84 -19.47 17.18
CA THR A 166 4.05 -19.68 15.98
C THR A 166 4.30 -18.56 14.98
N PRO A 167 4.31 -18.85 13.66
CA PRO A 167 4.40 -17.79 12.67
C PRO A 167 3.31 -16.74 12.86
N GLU A 168 3.66 -15.49 12.67
CA GLU A 168 2.77 -14.35 12.86
C GLU A 168 3.02 -13.26 11.83
N GLY A 169 2.06 -12.37 11.62
CA GLY A 169 2.19 -11.30 10.64
C GLY A 169 1.44 -10.04 11.04
N TRP A 170 1.71 -8.98 10.32
CA TRP A 170 1.12 -7.66 10.54
C TRP A 170 1.12 -6.79 9.28
N VAL A 171 0.28 -5.76 9.29
CA VAL A 171 0.22 -4.72 8.25
C VAL A 171 0.18 -3.36 8.93
N SER A 172 0.85 -2.38 8.32
CA SER A 172 0.63 -0.96 8.58
C SER A 172 0.58 -0.16 7.28
N VAL A 173 -0.29 0.85 7.25
CA VAL A 173 -0.47 1.77 6.11
C VAL A 173 -0.54 3.20 6.64
N GLY A 174 0.26 4.10 6.07
CA GLY A 174 0.23 5.52 6.35
C GLY A 174 -0.08 6.34 5.11
N LEU A 175 -0.90 7.36 5.27
CA LEU A 175 -1.19 8.37 4.25
C LEU A 175 -0.55 9.70 4.67
N LEU A 176 0.11 10.38 3.72
CA LEU A 176 1.02 11.48 3.99
C LEU A 176 0.40 12.83 3.63
N SER A 177 0.58 13.83 4.52
CA SER A 177 0.20 15.22 4.25
C SER A 177 1.05 15.84 3.15
N PRO A 178 0.47 16.70 2.28
CA PRO A 178 1.22 17.41 1.26
C PRO A 178 2.25 18.40 1.82
N ASP A 179 2.05 18.89 3.05
CA ASP A 179 2.83 19.99 3.60
C ASP A 179 4.21 19.58 4.16
N ASP A 180 4.48 18.27 4.27
CA ASP A 180 5.68 17.81 5.00
C ASP A 180 6.30 16.53 4.40
N PHE A 181 6.37 16.45 3.07
CA PHE A 181 6.89 15.27 2.41
C PHE A 181 8.40 15.31 2.19
N SER A 182 9.15 14.63 3.05
CA SER A 182 10.49 14.14 2.74
C SER A 182 10.61 12.65 3.03
N TYR A 183 10.06 11.85 2.12
CA TYR A 183 10.17 10.40 2.17
C TYR A 183 11.33 9.96 1.30
N THR A 184 12.41 9.44 1.88
CA THR A 184 13.58 9.13 1.08
C THR A 184 13.88 7.65 0.93
N GLU A 185 13.67 6.79 1.88
CA GLU A 185 13.88 5.33 1.68
C GLU A 185 13.29 4.51 2.82
N PHE A 186 12.74 3.31 2.51
CA PHE A 186 12.24 2.38 3.53
C PHE A 186 13.37 1.82 4.40
N TRP A 187 14.61 1.82 3.90
CA TRP A 187 15.71 1.14 4.56
C TRP A 187 16.99 1.97 4.58
N SER A 188 17.59 2.07 5.74
CA SER A 188 18.99 2.41 5.94
C SER A 188 19.67 1.16 6.51
N PRO A 189 20.75 0.67 5.94
CA PRO A 189 21.68 1.25 4.99
C PRO A 189 21.31 1.05 3.51
N SER A 190 22.07 1.68 2.61
CA SER A 190 21.91 1.54 1.17
C SER A 190 22.22 0.12 0.68
N MET A 191 21.71 -0.24 -0.50
CA MET A 191 21.93 -1.53 -1.15
C MET A 191 23.42 -1.91 -1.21
N GLY A 192 23.74 -3.13 -0.79
CA GLY A 192 25.10 -3.67 -0.75
C GLY A 192 25.91 -3.26 0.48
N SER A 193 25.32 -2.57 1.46
CA SER A 193 26.02 -2.12 2.68
C SER A 193 25.38 -2.64 3.93
N CYS A 194 26.12 -2.51 5.06
CA CYS A 194 25.64 -2.77 6.42
C CYS A 194 25.78 -1.51 7.26
N GLY A 195 24.85 -1.30 8.17
CA GLY A 195 24.88 -0.21 9.16
C GLY A 195 24.41 -0.67 10.53
N ASN A 196 24.78 0.11 11.54
CA ASN A 196 24.28 -0.07 12.88
C ASN A 196 23.05 0.85 13.02
N ASN A 197 21.93 0.29 13.35
CA ASN A 197 20.61 0.88 13.42
C ASN A 197 19.84 0.85 12.11
N TYR A 198 18.74 0.22 12.21
CA TYR A 198 17.63 0.32 11.30
C TYR A 198 16.81 1.55 11.73
N THR A 199 16.85 2.59 10.95
CA THR A 199 15.99 3.76 11.17
C THR A 199 15.09 3.98 9.97
N TYR A 200 13.80 3.98 10.22
CA TYR A 200 12.83 4.60 9.34
C TYR A 200 13.09 6.12 9.38
N GLN A 201 13.47 6.70 8.27
CA GLN A 201 13.64 8.15 8.16
C GLN A 201 12.43 8.74 7.43
N GLY A 202 11.50 9.30 8.17
CA GLY A 202 10.40 10.06 7.62
C GLY A 202 9.80 10.98 8.68
N ASN A 203 9.91 12.28 8.47
CA ASN A 203 9.13 13.30 9.17
C ASN A 203 7.87 13.61 8.35
N ALA A 204 7.04 12.60 8.10
CA ALA A 204 5.80 12.81 7.38
C ALA A 204 4.66 13.00 8.37
N GLN A 205 3.91 14.07 8.21
CA GLN A 205 2.65 14.20 8.92
C GLN A 205 1.64 13.23 8.29
N LEU A 206 1.16 12.30 9.11
CA LEU A 206 0.18 11.30 8.71
C LEU A 206 -1.23 11.85 8.84
N ILE A 207 -2.09 11.49 7.89
CA ILE A 207 -3.46 12.02 7.80
C ILE A 207 -4.46 10.90 8.02
N ASP A 208 -5.45 11.19 8.88
CA ASP A 208 -6.68 10.44 8.98
C ASP A 208 -7.68 10.93 7.92
N ILE A 209 -8.05 10.06 7.00
CA ILE A 209 -9.09 10.33 6.00
C ILE A 209 -10.50 10.08 6.54
N GLY A 210 -10.62 9.67 7.82
CA GLY A 210 -11.89 9.41 8.47
C GLY A 210 -12.65 8.21 7.92
N ASP A 211 -11.97 7.28 7.23
CA ASP A 211 -12.57 6.05 6.75
C ASP A 211 -12.50 4.97 7.82
N SER A 212 -13.63 4.39 8.17
CA SER A 212 -13.70 3.22 9.05
C SER A 212 -13.47 1.88 8.32
N ASN A 213 -13.30 1.92 7.00
CA ASN A 213 -13.27 0.76 6.11
C ASN A 213 -12.09 0.78 5.14
N VAL A 214 -10.89 1.01 5.66
CA VAL A 214 -9.67 0.81 4.86
C VAL A 214 -9.37 -0.69 4.82
N VAL A 215 -9.30 -1.25 3.62
CA VAL A 215 -9.17 -2.70 3.40
C VAL A 215 -8.00 -3.01 2.49
N LEU A 216 -7.23 -4.03 2.88
CA LEU A 216 -6.22 -4.63 2.02
C LEU A 216 -6.72 -5.99 1.54
N SER A 217 -6.88 -6.18 0.23
CA SER A 217 -7.47 -7.39 -0.33
C SER A 217 -6.59 -8.08 -1.36
N SER A 218 -6.61 -9.43 -1.37
CA SER A 218 -5.95 -10.28 -2.36
C SER A 218 -6.69 -11.59 -2.53
N GLY A 219 -7.35 -11.80 -3.65
CA GLY A 219 -8.16 -12.98 -3.88
C GLY A 219 -9.28 -13.14 -2.83
N SER A 220 -9.18 -14.14 -1.95
CA SER A 220 -10.13 -14.33 -0.84
C SER A 220 -9.66 -13.74 0.49
N ALA A 221 -8.43 -13.21 0.56
CA ALA A 221 -7.97 -12.48 1.73
C ALA A 221 -8.58 -11.08 1.73
N ASN A 222 -9.09 -10.65 2.88
CA ASN A 222 -9.73 -9.36 3.06
C ASN A 222 -9.41 -8.87 4.47
N ILE A 223 -8.41 -7.98 4.56
CA ILE A 223 -7.82 -7.53 5.80
C ILE A 223 -8.35 -6.12 6.07
N SER A 224 -9.25 -5.99 7.06
CA SER A 224 -9.69 -4.69 7.53
C SER A 224 -8.58 -4.04 8.36
N LEU A 225 -8.29 -2.78 8.08
CA LEU A 225 -7.30 -2.00 8.80
C LEU A 225 -8.00 -1.01 9.74
N ASN A 226 -7.49 -0.90 10.95
CA ASN A 226 -8.01 -0.01 11.97
C ASN A 226 -7.11 1.23 12.09
N TRP A 227 -7.71 2.40 12.18
CA TRP A 227 -6.98 3.65 12.42
C TRP A 227 -6.46 3.71 13.86
N ASP A 228 -5.17 3.98 14.00
CA ASP A 228 -4.54 4.28 15.28
C ASP A 228 -4.07 5.73 15.31
N SER A 229 -4.78 6.58 16.04
CA SER A 229 -4.48 8.01 16.13
C SER A 229 -3.15 8.30 16.85
N ASN A 230 -2.62 7.37 17.66
CA ASN A 230 -1.36 7.55 18.34
C ASN A 230 -0.17 7.38 17.38
N TYR A 231 -0.34 6.54 16.36
CA TYR A 231 0.67 6.28 15.33
C TYR A 231 0.37 7.00 14.02
N GLY A 232 -0.87 7.49 13.85
CA GLY A 232 -1.31 8.10 12.60
C GLY A 232 -1.36 7.13 11.43
N GLN A 233 -1.64 5.85 11.69
CA GLN A 233 -1.60 4.78 10.69
C GLN A 233 -2.81 3.85 10.81
N TRP A 234 -3.11 3.14 9.73
CA TRP A 234 -4.04 2.00 9.71
C TRP A 234 -3.24 0.71 9.89
N CYS A 235 -3.69 -0.15 10.77
CA CYS A 235 -3.00 -1.40 11.11
C CYS A 235 -3.97 -2.58 11.13
N SER A 236 -3.46 -3.78 10.89
CA SER A 236 -4.23 -5.02 10.97
C SER A 236 -4.67 -5.37 12.40
N GLY A 237 -3.96 -4.85 13.41
CA GLY A 237 -4.36 -4.95 14.82
C GLY A 237 -5.23 -3.80 15.30
N ASN A 238 -5.60 -3.84 16.57
CA ASN A 238 -6.32 -2.73 17.22
C ASN A 238 -5.42 -1.53 17.54
N SER A 239 -4.11 -1.70 17.42
CA SER A 239 -3.10 -0.65 17.57
C SER A 239 -1.92 -0.95 16.66
N CYS A 240 -1.27 0.10 16.17
CA CYS A 240 -0.04 0.00 15.38
C CYS A 240 1.21 -0.20 16.26
N GLU A 241 1.05 -0.29 17.57
CA GLU A 241 2.15 -0.67 18.44
C GLU A 241 2.69 -2.05 18.07
N ALA A 242 4.01 -2.17 17.92
CA ALA A 242 4.66 -3.39 17.46
C ALA A 242 4.24 -4.64 18.27
N THR A 243 4.03 -4.48 19.58
CA THR A 243 3.65 -5.58 20.49
C THR A 243 2.21 -6.07 20.31
N THR A 244 1.33 -5.24 19.76
CA THR A 244 -0.10 -5.53 19.56
C THR A 244 -0.47 -5.74 18.09
N ASN A 245 0.30 -5.16 17.17
CA ASN A 245 0.10 -5.36 15.73
C ASN A 245 0.70 -6.68 15.25
N ILE A 246 1.86 -7.08 15.79
CA ILE A 246 2.46 -8.40 15.52
C ILE A 246 1.48 -9.51 15.92
N GLY A 247 1.21 -10.45 15.00
CA GLY A 247 0.25 -11.53 15.20
C GLY A 247 -1.21 -11.15 14.95
N SER A 248 -1.47 -9.95 14.45
CA SER A 248 -2.83 -9.52 14.10
C SER A 248 -3.35 -10.12 12.79
N LEU A 249 -2.45 -10.56 11.89
CA LEU A 249 -2.84 -11.26 10.66
C LEU A 249 -3.10 -12.75 10.93
N ALA A 250 -4.22 -13.24 10.44
CA ALA A 250 -4.43 -14.67 10.36
C ALA A 250 -3.51 -15.31 9.30
N SER A 251 -3.20 -16.60 9.46
CA SER A 251 -2.31 -17.32 8.53
C SER A 251 -2.82 -17.36 7.08
N ASN A 252 -4.12 -17.17 6.88
CA ASN A 252 -4.74 -17.13 5.55
C ASN A 252 -4.71 -15.74 4.92
N ASP A 253 -4.41 -14.72 5.69
CA ASP A 253 -4.39 -13.32 5.21
C ASP A 253 -3.07 -12.97 4.54
N TYR A 254 -1.95 -13.51 5.05
CA TYR A 254 -0.67 -13.39 4.35
C TYR A 254 -0.53 -14.49 3.30
N ARG A 255 -0.40 -14.11 2.06
CA ARG A 255 -0.15 -15.00 0.92
C ARG A 255 1.18 -14.67 0.30
N SER A 256 2.08 -15.66 0.25
CA SER A 256 3.35 -15.47 -0.47
C SER A 256 3.11 -15.31 -1.97
N SER A 257 4.00 -14.57 -2.62
CA SER A 257 3.98 -14.29 -4.07
C SER A 257 2.64 -13.74 -4.57
N SER A 258 2.08 -12.79 -3.83
CA SER A 258 0.75 -12.23 -4.10
C SER A 258 0.79 -10.70 -4.12
N SER A 259 -0.18 -10.13 -4.81
CA SER A 259 -0.42 -8.68 -4.80
C SER A 259 -1.69 -8.39 -3.99
N TYR A 260 -1.66 -7.30 -3.26
CA TYR A 260 -2.78 -6.78 -2.48
C TYR A 260 -3.17 -5.39 -2.97
N GLU A 261 -4.46 -5.19 -3.07
CA GLU A 261 -5.09 -3.92 -3.39
C GLU A 261 -5.46 -3.20 -2.10
N LEU A 262 -5.18 -1.89 -2.01
CA LEU A 262 -5.65 -1.03 -0.92
C LEU A 262 -6.89 -0.29 -1.38
N THR A 263 -7.98 -0.39 -0.61
CA THR A 263 -9.25 0.26 -0.90
C THR A 263 -9.72 1.09 0.28
N SER A 264 -10.23 2.27 0.01
CA SER A 264 -10.97 3.14 0.94
C SER A 264 -12.34 3.40 0.33
N VAL A 265 -13.41 3.00 1.04
CA VAL A 265 -14.77 2.99 0.46
C VAL A 265 -15.73 4.03 1.09
N ASN A 266 -15.41 4.56 2.25
CA ASN A 266 -16.24 5.56 2.94
C ASN A 266 -15.41 6.64 3.62
N PRO A 267 -14.45 7.29 2.95
CA PRO A 267 -13.70 8.36 3.57
C PRO A 267 -14.62 9.53 3.90
N THR A 268 -14.30 10.23 4.98
CA THR A 268 -14.98 11.47 5.38
C THR A 268 -14.09 12.68 5.10
N ASN A 269 -14.46 13.85 5.60
CA ASN A 269 -13.66 15.06 5.49
C ASN A 269 -13.35 15.51 4.04
N GLY A 270 -14.20 15.10 3.08
CA GLY A 270 -14.04 15.49 1.67
C GLY A 270 -13.03 14.64 0.87
N TRP A 271 -12.54 13.56 1.44
CA TRP A 271 -11.72 12.60 0.71
C TRP A 271 -12.58 11.71 -0.17
N PRO A 272 -12.18 11.46 -1.43
CA PRO A 272 -12.88 10.51 -2.29
C PRO A 272 -12.52 9.07 -1.92
N GLU A 273 -13.42 8.15 -2.26
CA GLU A 273 -13.09 6.73 -2.32
C GLU A 273 -11.93 6.48 -3.28
N PHE A 274 -11.08 5.54 -2.96
CA PHE A 274 -9.99 5.19 -3.86
C PHE A 274 -9.60 3.72 -3.77
N THR A 275 -8.95 3.27 -4.83
CA THR A 275 -8.32 1.97 -4.92
C THR A 275 -6.90 2.14 -5.44
N VAL A 276 -5.94 1.52 -4.77
CA VAL A 276 -4.55 1.42 -5.24
C VAL A 276 -4.29 -0.05 -5.57
N PRO A 277 -4.36 -0.44 -6.84
CA PRO A 277 -4.07 -1.81 -7.25
C PRO A 277 -2.59 -2.14 -7.00
N GLU A 278 -2.32 -3.38 -6.61
CA GLU A 278 -0.95 -3.85 -6.29
C GLU A 278 -0.23 -2.98 -5.25
N PHE A 279 -0.98 -2.45 -4.27
CA PHE A 279 -0.43 -1.59 -3.21
C PHE A 279 0.70 -2.27 -2.45
N VAL A 280 0.54 -3.55 -2.08
CA VAL A 280 1.59 -4.37 -1.48
C VAL A 280 1.79 -5.64 -2.31
N ARG A 281 3.04 -6.01 -2.52
CA ARG A 281 3.43 -7.26 -3.17
C ARG A 281 4.26 -8.08 -2.20
N THR A 282 3.85 -9.30 -1.93
CA THR A 282 4.56 -10.20 -1.01
C THR A 282 5.52 -11.11 -1.79
N PRO A 283 6.74 -11.36 -1.28
CA PRO A 283 7.65 -12.31 -1.89
C PRO A 283 7.27 -13.76 -1.61
N THR A 284 7.86 -14.69 -2.34
CA THR A 284 7.88 -16.09 -1.95
C THR A 284 8.64 -16.27 -0.64
N SER A 285 8.30 -17.34 0.10
CA SER A 285 8.96 -17.65 1.37
C SER A 285 10.45 -17.86 1.19
N ILE A 286 11.24 -17.25 2.07
CA ILE A 286 12.69 -17.42 2.13
C ILE A 286 13.06 -18.53 3.12
N SER A 287 14.13 -19.26 2.80
CA SER A 287 14.77 -20.20 3.74
C SER A 287 16.27 -20.01 3.71
N VAL A 288 16.91 -20.08 4.87
CA VAL A 288 18.35 -19.87 5.05
C VAL A 288 19.02 -21.23 5.26
N SER A 289 19.94 -21.57 4.37
CA SER A 289 20.69 -22.82 4.42
C SER A 289 22.04 -22.69 5.13
N ASN A 290 22.62 -21.49 5.09
CA ASN A 290 23.83 -21.16 5.84
C ASN A 290 23.72 -19.72 6.42
N PRO A 291 23.98 -19.50 7.70
CA PRO A 291 24.16 -20.53 8.76
C PRO A 291 22.87 -21.37 8.93
N ALA A 292 23.01 -22.60 9.46
CA ALA A 292 21.89 -23.51 9.64
C ALA A 292 21.04 -23.08 10.85
N ILE A 293 20.34 -21.96 10.73
CA ILE A 293 19.55 -21.33 11.81
C ILE A 293 18.28 -22.08 12.18
N SER A 294 17.86 -23.03 11.36
CA SER A 294 16.63 -23.86 11.55
C SER A 294 16.89 -25.14 12.36
N GLY A 295 18.09 -25.35 12.88
CA GLY A 295 18.43 -26.54 13.65
C GLY A 295 17.99 -26.46 15.12
N SER A 296 18.07 -27.61 15.81
CA SER A 296 17.86 -27.70 17.26
C SER A 296 19.04 -27.14 18.09
N SER A 297 20.18 -26.88 17.45
CA SER A 297 21.37 -26.33 18.05
C SER A 297 21.74 -25.00 17.39
N LEU A 298 22.31 -24.10 18.16
CA LEU A 298 22.81 -22.82 17.64
C LEU A 298 24.05 -23.07 16.76
N PRO A 299 24.04 -22.65 15.48
CA PRO A 299 25.25 -22.70 14.66
C PRO A 299 26.30 -21.73 15.21
N LEU A 300 27.57 -22.09 15.01
CA LEU A 300 28.68 -21.19 15.31
C LEU A 300 28.73 -20.05 14.27
N PHE A 301 28.81 -18.84 14.77
CA PHE A 301 28.71 -17.61 14.00
C PHE A 301 30.05 -16.88 13.99
N SER A 302 30.64 -16.73 12.81
CA SER A 302 31.89 -16.00 12.64
C SER A 302 31.67 -14.50 12.41
N ARG A 303 32.70 -13.70 12.71
CA ARG A 303 32.67 -12.25 12.47
C ARG A 303 32.39 -11.88 11.00
N THR A 304 32.78 -12.75 10.08
CA THR A 304 32.55 -12.61 8.64
C THR A 304 31.62 -13.70 8.15
N GLN A 305 30.53 -13.93 8.87
CA GLN A 305 29.55 -14.98 8.53
C GLN A 305 29.05 -14.84 7.09
N SER A 306 29.04 -15.93 6.34
CA SER A 306 28.35 -16.01 5.07
C SER A 306 26.91 -16.48 5.25
N PHE A 307 26.02 -15.92 4.44
CA PHE A 307 24.64 -16.29 4.36
C PHE A 307 24.32 -16.88 3.01
N ASN A 308 23.57 -17.98 3.00
CA ASN A 308 23.02 -18.55 1.78
C ASN A 308 21.52 -18.79 2.00
N TRP A 309 20.74 -18.43 1.01
CA TRP A 309 19.29 -18.62 1.00
C TRP A 309 18.81 -19.16 -0.35
N ASN A 310 17.59 -19.70 -0.37
CA ASN A 310 16.96 -20.12 -1.62
C ASN A 310 16.64 -18.91 -2.50
N ALA A 311 16.67 -19.10 -3.82
CA ALA A 311 16.18 -18.09 -4.74
C ALA A 311 14.69 -17.80 -4.45
N THR A 312 14.34 -16.54 -4.31
CA THR A 312 12.98 -16.03 -4.16
C THR A 312 12.64 -15.09 -5.30
N ASP A 313 11.41 -14.64 -5.40
CA ASP A 313 11.00 -13.57 -6.33
C ASP A 313 11.15 -12.17 -5.69
N ALA A 314 11.87 -12.07 -4.57
CA ALA A 314 12.16 -10.81 -3.89
C ALA A 314 13.06 -9.90 -4.70
N ASP A 315 12.85 -8.59 -4.55
CA ASP A 315 13.70 -7.57 -5.19
C ASP A 315 15.06 -7.48 -4.49
N TYR A 316 15.08 -7.66 -3.16
CA TYR A 316 16.30 -7.73 -2.36
C TYR A 316 16.08 -8.50 -1.06
N VAL A 317 17.15 -8.67 -0.31
CA VAL A 317 17.15 -9.35 1.00
C VAL A 317 17.72 -8.43 2.07
N ILE A 318 17.09 -8.45 3.23
CA ILE A 318 17.58 -7.80 4.44
C ILE A 318 18.09 -8.87 5.38
N ILE A 319 19.28 -8.66 5.93
CA ILE A 319 19.85 -9.48 6.99
C ILE A 319 20.01 -8.58 8.21
N ARG A 320 19.30 -8.91 9.28
CA ARG A 320 19.38 -8.18 10.55
C ARG A 320 19.91 -9.08 11.65
N LEU A 321 20.85 -8.57 12.42
CA LEU A 321 21.56 -9.32 13.43
C LEU A 321 21.50 -8.56 14.74
N TRP A 322 20.96 -9.19 15.77
CA TRP A 322 20.96 -8.66 17.13
C TRP A 322 21.92 -9.44 17.99
N LEU A 323 23.06 -8.83 18.29
CA LEU A 323 23.98 -9.38 19.30
C LEU A 323 23.41 -9.09 20.67
N LEU A 324 23.10 -10.14 21.42
CA LEU A 324 22.59 -9.99 22.77
C LEU A 324 23.74 -9.78 23.77
N ASN A 325 23.47 -9.05 24.86
CA ASN A 325 24.37 -8.91 25.96
C ASN A 325 24.58 -10.25 26.69
N ALA A 326 25.50 -10.32 27.72
CA ALA A 326 25.81 -11.54 28.39
C ALA A 326 24.63 -12.14 29.17
N SER A 327 23.72 -11.31 29.64
CA SER A 327 22.50 -11.72 30.36
C SER A 327 21.37 -12.12 29.42
N MET A 328 21.53 -11.88 28.12
CA MET A 328 20.53 -12.16 27.08
C MET A 328 19.20 -11.40 27.28
N ASP A 329 19.23 -10.26 27.94
CA ASP A 329 18.07 -9.43 28.28
C ASP A 329 18.02 -8.10 27.48
N ALA A 330 19.10 -7.77 26.75
CA ALA A 330 19.19 -6.58 25.93
C ALA A 330 19.99 -6.81 24.64
N ILE A 331 19.66 -6.04 23.60
CA ILE A 331 20.42 -5.97 22.34
C ILE A 331 21.62 -5.05 22.59
N GLU A 332 22.84 -5.57 22.42
CA GLU A 332 24.09 -4.82 22.52
C GLU A 332 24.49 -4.19 21.18
N GLN A 333 24.21 -4.87 20.08
CA GLN A 333 24.40 -4.35 18.72
C GLN A 333 23.26 -4.78 17.82
N ASP A 334 22.75 -3.84 17.03
CA ASP A 334 21.77 -4.06 15.97
C ASP A 334 22.43 -3.75 14.63
N ILE A 335 22.63 -4.76 13.80
CA ILE A 335 23.26 -4.64 12.49
C ILE A 335 22.25 -4.98 11.43
N THR A 336 22.08 -4.08 10.48
CA THR A 336 21.21 -4.30 9.32
C THR A 336 22.05 -4.23 8.04
N CYS A 337 21.94 -5.24 7.20
CA CYS A 337 22.53 -5.29 5.86
C CYS A 337 21.43 -5.41 4.83
N VAL A 338 21.53 -4.64 3.75
CA VAL A 338 20.66 -4.74 2.58
C VAL A 338 21.46 -5.27 1.42
N THR A 339 21.01 -6.35 0.78
CA THR A 339 21.77 -7.04 -0.26
C THR A 339 20.88 -7.44 -1.43
N PRO A 340 21.40 -7.44 -2.69
CA PRO A 340 20.68 -8.00 -3.82
C PRO A 340 20.28 -9.47 -3.56
N ASN A 341 19.16 -9.89 -4.11
CA ASN A 341 18.66 -11.27 -3.97
C ASN A 341 19.44 -12.26 -4.86
N THR A 342 20.73 -12.45 -4.55
CA THR A 342 21.63 -13.35 -5.31
C THR A 342 21.75 -14.75 -4.71
N GLY A 343 21.10 -15.01 -3.58
CA GLY A 343 21.20 -16.25 -2.82
C GLY A 343 22.45 -16.35 -1.94
N TYR A 344 23.28 -15.30 -1.90
CA TYR A 344 24.52 -15.28 -1.13
C TYR A 344 24.85 -13.87 -0.64
N PHE A 345 25.37 -13.79 0.58
CA PHE A 345 25.95 -12.57 1.14
C PHE A 345 27.08 -12.92 2.13
N GLN A 346 28.17 -12.15 2.09
CA GLN A 346 29.26 -12.22 3.07
C GLN A 346 29.22 -11.01 3.95
N LEU A 347 28.99 -11.21 5.26
CA LEU A 347 29.02 -10.14 6.25
C LEU A 347 30.41 -9.52 6.34
N PRO A 348 30.57 -8.21 6.15
CA PRO A 348 31.86 -7.57 6.34
C PRO A 348 32.23 -7.54 7.83
N SER A 349 33.50 -7.78 8.16
CA SER A 349 33.97 -7.75 9.56
C SER A 349 33.78 -6.39 10.23
N SER A 350 33.71 -5.33 9.44
CA SER A 350 33.46 -3.94 9.88
C SER A 350 32.02 -3.68 10.32
N ALA A 351 31.08 -4.59 10.02
CA ALA A 351 29.70 -4.46 10.49
C ALA A 351 29.59 -4.52 12.02
N TRP A 352 30.53 -5.21 12.67
CA TRP A 352 30.55 -5.36 14.13
C TRP A 352 31.46 -4.30 14.77
N THR A 353 30.98 -3.60 15.79
CA THR A 353 31.81 -2.75 16.63
C THR A 353 32.62 -3.60 17.63
N SER A 354 32.01 -4.68 18.14
CA SER A 354 32.67 -5.71 18.94
C SER A 354 32.15 -7.09 18.53
N PHE A 355 32.95 -8.14 18.75
CA PHE A 355 32.54 -9.51 18.46
C PHE A 355 33.05 -10.46 19.58
N PRO A 356 32.43 -10.42 20.74
CA PRO A 356 32.84 -11.28 21.88
C PRO A 356 32.39 -12.73 21.60
N THR A 357 33.22 -13.68 22.02
CA THR A 357 32.94 -15.13 21.89
C THR A 357 31.84 -15.58 22.84
N GLY A 358 31.05 -16.55 22.42
CA GLY A 358 30.03 -17.20 23.25
C GLY A 358 28.74 -16.43 23.43
N ARG A 359 28.54 -15.36 22.64
CA ARG A 359 27.32 -14.54 22.70
C ARG A 359 26.28 -15.07 21.74
N ILE A 360 25.02 -14.84 22.07
CA ILE A 360 23.91 -15.15 21.22
C ILE A 360 23.70 -14.04 20.20
N VAL A 361 23.54 -14.45 18.95
CA VAL A 361 23.09 -13.59 17.84
C VAL A 361 21.72 -14.05 17.41
N HIS A 362 20.73 -13.18 17.53
CA HIS A 362 19.44 -13.38 16.87
C HIS A 362 19.59 -12.98 15.39
N VAL A 363 19.20 -13.85 14.50
CA VAL A 363 19.37 -13.71 13.06
C VAL A 363 17.99 -13.58 12.41
N LEU A 364 17.78 -12.50 11.68
CA LEU A 364 16.58 -12.26 10.87
C LEU A 364 17.02 -12.12 9.41
N VAL A 365 16.42 -12.90 8.55
CA VAL A 365 16.63 -12.78 7.09
C VAL A 365 15.28 -12.58 6.43
N GLY A 366 15.11 -11.44 5.79
CA GLY A 366 13.85 -11.03 5.15
C GLY A 366 13.99 -10.93 3.64
N ALA A 367 13.16 -11.67 2.92
CA ALA A 367 12.93 -11.42 1.50
C ALA A 367 11.97 -10.24 1.37
N VAL A 368 12.32 -9.23 0.57
CA VAL A 368 11.55 -8.00 0.42
C VAL A 368 11.10 -7.82 -1.03
N LYS A 369 9.85 -7.48 -1.19
CA LYS A 369 9.29 -7.09 -2.48
C LYS A 369 8.69 -5.69 -2.37
N GLU A 370 9.16 -4.80 -3.22
CA GLU A 370 8.63 -3.43 -3.29
C GLU A 370 7.45 -3.34 -4.24
N ALA A 371 6.50 -2.51 -3.89
CA ALA A 371 5.44 -2.08 -4.76
C ALA A 371 5.46 -0.56 -4.87
N ASN A 372 5.37 -0.06 -6.10
CA ASN A 372 5.31 1.36 -6.39
C ASN A 372 4.03 1.61 -7.19
N GLY A 373 3.08 2.24 -6.54
CA GLY A 373 1.79 2.60 -7.11
C GLY A 373 1.58 4.11 -7.14
N ARG A 374 0.35 4.51 -7.40
CA ARG A 374 -0.10 5.89 -7.30
C ARG A 374 -1.43 5.95 -6.56
N LEU A 375 -1.53 6.93 -5.69
CA LEU A 375 -2.79 7.34 -5.08
C LEU A 375 -3.65 8.09 -6.11
N PRO A 376 -4.97 8.21 -5.90
CA PRO A 376 -5.82 9.05 -6.73
C PRO A 376 -5.35 10.50 -6.87
N SER A 377 -4.62 11.05 -5.92
CA SER A 377 -3.98 12.37 -6.02
C SER A 377 -2.83 12.45 -7.03
N GLY A 378 -2.43 11.33 -7.65
CA GLY A 378 -1.21 11.23 -8.46
C GLY A 378 0.06 11.06 -7.64
N ALA A 379 -0.02 11.21 -6.34
CA ALA A 379 1.11 11.06 -5.43
C ALA A 379 1.62 9.61 -5.42
N SER A 380 2.91 9.46 -5.16
CA SER A 380 3.55 8.15 -5.09
C SER A 380 3.02 7.33 -3.92
N SER A 381 2.71 6.08 -4.19
CA SER A 381 2.44 5.06 -3.19
C SER A 381 3.59 4.07 -3.18
N LYS A 382 4.19 3.85 -2.03
CA LYS A 382 5.25 2.85 -1.86
C LYS A 382 4.86 1.89 -0.75
N ALA A 383 5.00 0.61 -1.01
CA ALA A 383 4.83 -0.40 0.03
C ALA A 383 5.84 -1.54 -0.12
N VAL A 384 6.07 -2.24 0.97
CA VAL A 384 6.92 -3.43 1.00
C VAL A 384 6.17 -4.61 1.59
N GLY A 385 6.29 -5.74 0.92
CA GLY A 385 5.95 -7.03 1.49
C GLY A 385 7.20 -7.76 1.93
N ILE A 386 7.21 -8.32 3.13
CA ILE A 386 8.37 -8.98 3.68
C ILE A 386 8.01 -10.37 4.17
N ASN A 387 8.85 -11.34 3.86
CA ASN A 387 8.81 -12.66 4.47
C ASN A 387 10.07 -12.86 5.28
N TRP A 388 9.94 -12.84 6.60
CA TRP A 388 11.05 -13.00 7.54
C TRP A 388 11.23 -14.45 7.94
N VAL A 389 12.48 -14.85 8.12
CA VAL A 389 12.88 -16.06 8.82
C VAL A 389 13.76 -15.67 10.00
N HIS A 390 13.38 -16.11 11.20
CA HIS A 390 14.05 -15.85 12.44
C HIS A 390 14.74 -17.11 12.97
N GLY A 391 15.97 -16.96 13.39
CA GLY A 391 16.73 -18.03 14.03
C GLY A 391 17.81 -17.47 14.94
N GLY A 392 18.73 -18.30 15.33
CA GLY A 392 19.83 -17.90 16.21
C GLY A 392 21.17 -18.50 15.83
N GLY A 393 22.23 -17.94 16.41
CA GLY A 393 23.59 -18.45 16.35
C GLY A 393 24.37 -18.06 17.59
N GLN A 394 25.57 -18.61 17.75
CA GLN A 394 26.49 -18.29 18.84
C GLN A 394 27.83 -17.87 18.26
N THR A 395 28.32 -16.69 18.69
CA THR A 395 29.65 -16.20 18.29
C THR A 395 30.78 -17.08 18.82
N TYR A 396 31.83 -17.25 17.99
CA TYR A 396 33.02 -18.05 18.38
C TYR A 396 34.32 -17.33 18.03
#